data_e84b55a490799dd1065f138ce59fae10
#
_entry.id   e84b55a490799dd1065f138ce59fae10
#
_cell.length_a   1.000
_cell.length_b   1.000
_cell.length_c   1.000
_cell.angle_alpha   90.00
_cell.angle_beta   90.00
_cell.angle_gamma   90.00
#
_symmetry.space_group_name_H-M   'P 1'
#
loop_
_entity.id
_entity.type
_entity.pdbx_description
1 polymer ?
#
loop_
_entity_poly.entity_id
_entity_poly.type
_entity_poly.pdbx_seq_one_letter_code
_entity_poly.pdbx_strand_id
1 'polypeptide(L)'
;MWEDKETTAPDPSVAPDGEQPSALARTDSIATFEEANKQFGKMRIFSMPELMDTHFPSRPCIIENLLPAGTYLLAGAPKIGKSFLVLQMAYQVSAGEPFLGFSPRQGTVLYLALEDTYERLQKRLAQMTERDSPDLVLSVLADTLEEDLLEHLENFLFESPETVLVIIDTLQMIRGTGYDNTYANDYRDLSALKRIADAHGIAILLIHHLRKELADDVFSRISGTTAISGAVDSSFTLIEDKRGSGKATLSCIGRDIEYRELTLERNAENVWELVSDSRTQPELLGGQIVILLSELMRDRTEFIGTPTELSAQIDPAGSEGITPKKVSRLILQSVAALSKIGISAVVRRSNGKRLIELRRAESDDAQGTQAVDPIDPADVSGGENAPCFGV
;
A
#
# COMPACT_ATOMS: atom_id res chain seq x y z
N MET A 1 20.56 39.28 -69.44
CA MET A 1 21.92 38.79 -69.26
C MET A 1 21.96 38.25 -67.82
N TRP A 2 21.74 36.98 -67.70
CA TRP A 2 21.64 36.25 -66.39
C TRP A 2 22.90 35.39 -66.30
N GLU A 3 23.74 35.63 -65.31
CA GLU A 3 24.87 34.75 -65.00
C GLU A 3 24.43 33.73 -63.99
N ASP A 4 24.56 32.45 -64.38
CA ASP A 4 24.41 31.28 -63.56
C ASP A 4 25.60 31.12 -62.59
N LYS A 5 25.37 31.05 -61.29
CA LYS A 5 26.33 30.57 -60.30
C LYS A 5 25.96 29.16 -59.86
N GLU A 6 26.73 28.20 -60.29
CA GLU A 6 26.73 26.82 -59.81
C GLU A 6 27.05 26.78 -58.32
N THR A 7 26.14 26.16 -57.55
CA THR A 7 26.37 25.87 -56.18
C THR A 7 26.68 24.38 -56.03
N THR A 8 27.94 24.07 -55.77
CA THR A 8 28.45 22.74 -55.47
C THR A 8 27.94 22.31 -54.09
N ALA A 9 27.33 21.12 -54.01
CA ALA A 9 26.93 20.48 -52.78
C ALA A 9 28.15 19.97 -52.01
N PRO A 10 28.14 20.01 -50.65
CA PRO A 10 29.23 19.46 -49.83
C PRO A 10 29.13 17.95 -49.66
N ASP A 11 30.29 17.32 -49.57
CA ASP A 11 30.60 15.90 -49.35
C ASP A 11 30.02 15.39 -48.02
N PRO A 12 29.35 14.20 -47.95
CA PRO A 12 28.72 13.64 -46.76
C PRO A 12 29.63 12.81 -45.84
N SER A 13 30.94 12.99 -45.82
CA SER A 13 31.88 12.15 -45.09
C SER A 13 32.53 12.73 -43.84
N VAL A 14 32.04 13.85 -43.26
CA VAL A 14 32.56 14.36 -41.98
C VAL A 14 31.44 14.45 -40.96
N ALA A 15 31.42 13.48 -40.04
CA ALA A 15 30.61 13.57 -38.82
C ALA A 15 31.30 14.53 -37.82
N PRO A 16 30.59 15.53 -37.27
CA PRO A 16 31.18 16.34 -36.20
C PRO A 16 31.14 15.57 -34.86
N ASP A 17 32.24 15.63 -34.17
CA ASP A 17 32.47 15.12 -32.83
C ASP A 17 31.37 15.55 -31.87
N GLY A 18 30.92 14.57 -31.07
CA GLY A 18 29.90 14.77 -30.05
C GLY A 18 30.40 15.67 -28.93
N GLU A 19 30.01 16.93 -28.95
CA GLU A 19 30.06 17.78 -27.77
C GLU A 19 28.97 17.37 -26.77
N GLN A 20 29.40 16.84 -25.63
CA GLN A 20 28.53 16.69 -24.46
C GLN A 20 28.04 18.08 -24.04
N PRO A 21 26.74 18.28 -23.76
CA PRO A 21 26.24 19.56 -23.27
C PRO A 21 26.92 19.92 -21.95
N SER A 22 27.60 21.08 -21.96
CA SER A 22 28.36 21.59 -20.83
C SER A 22 27.45 21.83 -19.62
N ALA A 23 28.02 21.73 -18.40
CA ALA A 23 27.31 21.98 -17.12
C ALA A 23 26.63 23.36 -17.06
N LEU A 24 27.08 24.32 -17.88
CA LEU A 24 26.49 25.66 -18.01
C LEU A 24 25.10 25.65 -18.68
N ALA A 25 24.83 24.75 -19.63
CA ALA A 25 23.50 24.65 -20.24
C ALA A 25 22.41 24.09 -19.28
N ARG A 26 22.81 23.35 -18.23
CA ARG A 26 21.92 22.87 -17.20
C ARG A 26 21.54 23.94 -16.18
N THR A 27 22.42 24.89 -15.88
CA THR A 27 22.16 26.01 -14.96
C THR A 27 21.20 27.03 -15.58
N ASP A 28 21.30 27.28 -16.88
CA ASP A 28 20.40 28.22 -17.59
C ASP A 28 18.96 27.67 -17.68
N SER A 29 18.78 26.33 -17.77
CA SER A 29 17.43 25.72 -17.81
C SER A 29 16.72 25.78 -16.45
N ILE A 30 17.46 25.71 -15.33
CA ILE A 30 16.90 25.83 -13.97
C ILE A 30 16.51 27.27 -13.68
N ALA A 31 17.32 28.25 -14.07
CA ALA A 31 17.04 29.68 -13.90
C ALA A 31 15.82 30.15 -14.70
N THR A 32 15.65 29.69 -15.93
CA THR A 32 14.45 29.95 -16.76
C THR A 32 13.20 29.31 -16.20
N PHE A 33 13.34 28.19 -15.52
CA PHE A 33 12.24 27.48 -14.87
C PHE A 33 11.74 28.18 -13.60
N GLU A 34 12.66 28.72 -12.77
CA GLU A 34 12.30 29.54 -11.61
C GLU A 34 11.62 30.86 -12.01
N GLU A 35 12.03 31.47 -13.13
CA GLU A 35 11.40 32.67 -13.68
C GLU A 35 9.99 32.37 -14.25
N ALA A 36 9.79 31.26 -14.94
CA ALA A 36 8.47 30.82 -15.40
C ALA A 36 7.50 30.54 -14.24
N ASN A 37 7.98 29.93 -13.17
CA ASN A 37 7.18 29.70 -11.97
C ASN A 37 6.76 30.98 -11.24
N LYS A 38 7.53 32.07 -11.31
CA LYS A 38 7.13 33.39 -10.79
C LYS A 38 5.94 33.98 -11.55
N GLN A 39 5.80 33.67 -12.84
CA GLN A 39 4.72 34.16 -13.69
C GLN A 39 3.37 33.49 -13.38
N PHE A 40 3.37 32.25 -12.89
CA PHE A 40 2.17 31.46 -12.59
C PHE A 40 1.83 31.35 -11.09
N GLY A 41 2.48 32.11 -10.22
CA GLY A 41 2.24 32.13 -8.78
C GLY A 41 2.62 30.82 -8.09
N LYS A 42 1.67 30.16 -7.43
CA LYS A 42 1.90 28.87 -6.74
C LYS A 42 1.86 27.64 -7.68
N MET A 43 1.46 27.82 -8.93
CA MET A 43 1.34 26.74 -9.90
C MET A 43 2.71 26.38 -10.47
N ARG A 44 3.19 25.16 -10.20
CA ARG A 44 4.40 24.60 -10.81
C ARG A 44 4.02 23.79 -12.03
N ILE A 45 4.57 24.12 -13.17
CA ILE A 45 4.25 23.50 -14.47
C ILE A 45 5.49 22.78 -14.97
N PHE A 46 5.32 21.53 -15.38
CA PHE A 46 6.31 20.72 -16.08
C PHE A 46 5.70 20.26 -17.40
N SER A 47 6.45 20.32 -18.48
CA SER A 47 6.14 19.51 -19.65
C SER A 47 6.42 18.03 -19.34
N MET A 48 5.83 17.11 -20.10
CA MET A 48 6.09 15.68 -19.91
C MET A 48 7.58 15.33 -20.04
N PRO A 49 8.35 15.80 -21.04
CA PRO A 49 9.79 15.57 -21.10
C PRO A 49 10.54 16.08 -19.86
N GLU A 50 10.29 17.31 -19.43
CA GLU A 50 10.89 17.88 -18.22
C GLU A 50 10.56 17.08 -16.96
N LEU A 51 9.31 16.60 -16.83
CA LEU A 51 8.89 15.76 -15.72
C LEU A 51 9.66 14.43 -15.69
N MET A 52 9.87 13.81 -16.86
CA MET A 52 10.59 12.55 -16.99
C MET A 52 12.10 12.69 -16.76
N ASP A 53 12.67 13.84 -17.11
CA ASP A 53 14.09 14.13 -16.90
C ASP A 53 14.41 14.67 -15.50
N THR A 54 13.37 15.11 -14.75
CA THR A 54 13.54 15.62 -13.39
C THR A 54 13.66 14.48 -12.39
N HIS A 55 14.77 14.48 -11.63
CA HIS A 55 14.93 13.53 -10.54
C HIS A 55 14.16 14.00 -9.30
N PHE A 56 13.05 13.35 -9.00
CA PHE A 56 12.33 13.55 -7.74
C PHE A 56 12.87 12.56 -6.70
N PRO A 57 13.21 13.02 -5.49
CA PRO A 57 13.58 12.09 -4.42
C PRO A 57 12.41 11.16 -4.12
N SER A 58 12.69 9.86 -3.96
CA SER A 58 11.68 8.89 -3.55
C SER A 58 11.18 9.24 -2.14
N ARG A 59 9.88 9.10 -1.91
CA ARG A 59 9.32 9.25 -0.55
C ARG A 59 9.96 8.23 0.38
N PRO A 60 10.42 8.65 1.57
CA PRO A 60 10.94 7.71 2.55
C PRO A 60 9.88 6.68 2.92
N CYS A 61 10.28 5.43 3.10
CA CYS A 61 9.40 4.39 3.63
C CYS A 61 9.67 4.24 5.13
N ILE A 62 8.65 4.42 5.96
CA ILE A 62 8.77 4.34 7.42
C ILE A 62 8.68 2.89 7.89
N ILE A 63 7.80 2.09 7.27
CA ILE A 63 7.75 0.64 7.46
C ILE A 63 7.68 0.03 6.05
N GLU A 64 8.70 -0.72 5.67
CA GLU A 64 8.82 -1.29 4.32
C GLU A 64 7.56 -2.05 3.91
N ASN A 65 7.11 -1.81 2.69
CA ASN A 65 5.91 -2.44 2.12
C ASN A 65 4.60 -2.20 2.90
N LEU A 66 4.57 -1.33 3.93
CA LEU A 66 3.38 -1.06 4.72
C LEU A 66 3.07 0.42 4.89
N LEU A 67 4.06 1.26 5.23
CA LEU A 67 3.84 2.65 5.62
C LEU A 67 4.91 3.58 5.01
N PRO A 68 4.73 4.07 3.77
CA PRO A 68 5.53 5.20 3.25
C PRO A 68 5.30 6.48 4.04
N ALA A 69 6.11 7.52 3.81
CA ALA A 69 5.82 8.86 4.32
C ALA A 69 4.49 9.39 3.74
N GLY A 70 3.67 10.05 4.55
CA GLY A 70 2.35 10.55 4.15
C GLY A 70 1.36 10.55 5.30
N THR A 71 0.07 10.72 5.01
CA THR A 71 -1.00 10.76 6.02
C THR A 71 -1.90 9.55 5.91
N TYR A 72 -2.13 8.90 7.03
CA TYR A 72 -2.81 7.61 7.13
C TYR A 72 -3.93 7.63 8.15
N LEU A 73 -4.95 6.82 7.92
CA LEU A 73 -6.05 6.61 8.85
C LEU A 73 -6.11 5.14 9.26
N LEU A 74 -6.15 4.86 10.57
CA LEU A 74 -6.47 3.54 11.11
C LEU A 74 -7.83 3.57 11.80
N ALA A 75 -8.82 2.95 11.19
CA ALA A 75 -10.18 2.87 11.72
C ALA A 75 -10.51 1.49 12.26
N GLY A 76 -11.33 1.43 13.30
CA GLY A 76 -11.78 0.17 13.88
C GLY A 76 -12.80 0.40 15.00
N ALA A 77 -13.57 -0.63 15.34
CA ALA A 77 -14.53 -0.56 16.42
C ALA A 77 -13.85 -0.26 17.77
N PRO A 78 -14.56 0.32 18.76
CA PRO A 78 -14.01 0.49 20.11
C PRO A 78 -13.60 -0.85 20.74
N LYS A 79 -12.48 -0.84 21.48
CA LYS A 79 -12.00 -1.99 22.29
C LYS A 79 -11.49 -3.21 21.50
N ILE A 80 -11.24 -3.10 20.20
CA ILE A 80 -10.67 -4.21 19.40
C ILE A 80 -9.14 -4.29 19.45
N GLY A 81 -8.47 -3.41 20.20
CA GLY A 81 -7.01 -3.45 20.37
C GLY A 81 -6.24 -2.50 19.44
N LYS A 82 -6.88 -1.46 18.84
CA LYS A 82 -6.19 -0.45 18.02
C LYS A 82 -5.03 0.20 18.79
N SER A 83 -5.29 0.70 20.03
CA SER A 83 -4.26 1.38 20.83
C SER A 83 -3.10 0.45 21.22
N PHE A 84 -3.32 -0.87 21.33
CA PHE A 84 -2.24 -1.83 21.48
C PHE A 84 -1.42 -1.96 20.19
N LEU A 85 -2.08 -2.05 19.04
CA LEU A 85 -1.43 -2.15 17.74
C LEU A 85 -0.56 -0.92 17.44
N VAL A 86 -1.08 0.29 17.70
CA VAL A 86 -0.34 1.52 17.43
C VAL A 86 0.76 1.80 18.45
N LEU A 87 0.59 1.42 19.70
CA LEU A 87 1.65 1.49 20.72
C LEU A 87 2.79 0.52 20.39
N GLN A 88 2.45 -0.69 19.94
CA GLN A 88 3.42 -1.66 19.42
C GLN A 88 4.17 -1.10 18.20
N MET A 89 3.46 -0.51 17.23
CA MET A 89 4.08 0.14 16.07
C MET A 89 5.02 1.26 16.52
N ALA A 90 4.57 2.14 17.42
CA ALA A 90 5.37 3.25 17.93
C ALA A 90 6.67 2.77 18.57
N TYR A 91 6.58 1.77 19.44
CA TYR A 91 7.74 1.17 20.10
C TYR A 91 8.68 0.52 19.07
N GLN A 92 8.17 -0.36 18.22
CA GLN A 92 9.00 -1.11 17.29
C GLN A 92 9.69 -0.21 16.24
N VAL A 93 9.01 0.84 15.75
CA VAL A 93 9.63 1.82 14.85
C VAL A 93 10.72 2.61 15.58
N SER A 94 10.49 3.08 16.81
CA SER A 94 11.48 3.81 17.58
C SER A 94 12.68 2.96 17.97
N ALA A 95 12.47 1.68 18.23
CA ALA A 95 13.53 0.73 18.57
C ALA A 95 14.25 0.12 17.35
N GLY A 96 13.74 0.35 16.13
CA GLY A 96 14.25 -0.29 14.90
C GLY A 96 13.93 -1.79 14.83
N GLU A 97 12.92 -2.24 15.57
CA GLU A 97 12.48 -3.64 15.58
C GLU A 97 11.39 -3.87 14.52
N PRO A 98 11.32 -5.05 13.87
CA PRO A 98 10.32 -5.33 12.86
C PRO A 98 8.89 -5.20 13.40
N PHE A 99 8.03 -4.43 12.72
CA PHE A 99 6.61 -4.34 13.00
C PHE A 99 5.83 -5.31 12.11
N LEU A 100 5.13 -6.28 12.69
CA LEU A 100 4.42 -7.35 11.96
C LEU A 100 5.32 -8.07 10.93
N GLY A 101 6.61 -8.18 11.20
CA GLY A 101 7.60 -8.77 10.29
C GLY A 101 8.12 -7.84 9.19
N PHE A 102 7.66 -6.58 9.12
CA PHE A 102 8.16 -5.57 8.18
C PHE A 102 9.23 -4.71 8.82
N SER A 103 10.33 -4.45 8.08
CA SER A 103 11.47 -3.66 8.55
C SER A 103 11.08 -2.17 8.67
N PRO A 104 11.23 -1.53 9.85
CA PRO A 104 11.01 -0.10 9.98
C PRO A 104 12.30 0.69 9.68
N ARG A 105 12.12 1.93 9.25
CA ARG A 105 13.13 2.97 9.37
C ARG A 105 13.13 3.43 10.81
N GLN A 106 14.19 3.14 11.55
CA GLN A 106 14.35 3.61 12.93
C GLN A 106 14.41 5.14 13.00
N GLY A 107 13.77 5.74 13.98
CA GLY A 107 13.80 7.18 14.27
C GLY A 107 12.83 7.54 15.38
N THR A 108 12.79 8.82 15.72
CA THR A 108 11.90 9.31 16.76
C THR A 108 10.43 9.14 16.35
N VAL A 109 9.63 8.65 17.28
CA VAL A 109 8.17 8.48 17.14
C VAL A 109 7.49 9.34 18.20
N LEU A 110 6.63 10.27 17.76
CA LEU A 110 5.73 11.01 18.64
C LEU A 110 4.37 10.31 18.67
N TYR A 111 3.96 9.85 19.86
CA TYR A 111 2.63 9.26 20.05
C TYR A 111 1.77 10.11 20.98
N LEU A 112 0.77 10.78 20.42
CA LEU A 112 -0.26 11.54 21.14
C LEU A 112 -1.40 10.59 21.51
N ALA A 113 -1.35 10.02 22.73
CA ALA A 113 -2.32 9.05 23.25
C ALA A 113 -3.41 9.75 24.04
N LEU A 114 -4.26 10.54 23.38
CA LEU A 114 -5.15 11.55 23.99
C LEU A 114 -6.37 10.95 24.72
N GLU A 115 -6.66 9.67 24.53
CA GLU A 115 -7.71 8.92 25.28
C GLU A 115 -7.11 8.04 26.40
N ASP A 116 -5.79 8.18 26.66
CA ASP A 116 -5.09 7.29 27.59
C ASP A 116 -4.48 8.07 28.78
N THR A 117 -3.85 7.34 29.69
CA THR A 117 -3.10 7.90 30.83
C THR A 117 -1.67 7.36 30.81
N TYR A 118 -0.70 8.11 31.34
CA TYR A 118 0.69 7.65 31.44
C TYR A 118 0.82 6.33 32.18
N GLU A 119 0.06 6.12 33.26
CA GLU A 119 0.04 4.84 34.01
C GLU A 119 -0.37 3.66 33.12
N ARG A 120 -1.39 3.87 32.30
CA ARG A 120 -1.91 2.83 31.41
C ARG A 120 -0.93 2.54 30.26
N LEU A 121 -0.31 3.57 29.70
CA LEU A 121 0.75 3.43 28.69
C LEU A 121 1.95 2.66 29.25
N GLN A 122 2.43 3.03 30.45
CA GLN A 122 3.52 2.36 31.16
C GLN A 122 3.21 0.87 31.36
N LYS A 123 2.01 0.56 31.86
CA LYS A 123 1.59 -0.84 32.07
C LYS A 123 1.54 -1.65 30.76
N ARG A 124 1.09 -1.04 29.65
CA ARG A 124 1.04 -1.72 28.35
C ARG A 124 2.43 -1.93 27.79
N LEU A 125 3.31 -0.93 27.84
CA LEU A 125 4.70 -1.08 27.42
C LEU A 125 5.42 -2.16 28.22
N ALA A 126 5.27 -2.19 29.53
CA ALA A 126 5.85 -3.25 30.38
C ALA A 126 5.33 -4.66 30.07
N GLN A 127 4.17 -4.79 29.41
CA GLN A 127 3.68 -6.08 28.91
C GLN A 127 4.28 -6.46 27.55
N MET A 128 4.61 -5.46 26.70
CA MET A 128 5.06 -5.69 25.33
C MET A 128 6.57 -5.87 25.22
N THR A 129 7.34 -5.25 26.11
CA THR A 129 8.80 -5.20 25.98
C THR A 129 9.48 -5.05 27.32
N GLU A 130 10.71 -5.59 27.42
CA GLU A 130 11.63 -5.37 28.53
C GLU A 130 12.71 -4.30 28.19
N ARG A 131 12.69 -3.76 26.97
CA ARG A 131 13.69 -2.79 26.50
C ARG A 131 13.09 -1.41 26.37
N ASP A 132 13.83 -0.43 26.78
CA ASP A 132 13.46 0.98 26.61
C ASP A 132 13.88 1.48 25.21
N SER A 133 13.11 2.45 24.69
CA SER A 133 13.50 3.21 23.51
C SER A 133 13.48 4.70 23.82
N PRO A 134 14.63 5.38 23.78
CA PRO A 134 14.69 6.83 24.03
C PRO A 134 13.99 7.63 22.90
N ASP A 135 13.82 7.03 21.74
CA ASP A 135 13.20 7.64 20.57
C ASP A 135 11.67 7.51 20.56
N LEU A 136 11.06 6.88 21.58
CA LEU A 136 9.62 6.86 21.77
C LEU A 136 9.18 8.00 22.70
N VAL A 137 8.58 9.05 22.12
CA VAL A 137 8.07 10.22 22.83
C VAL A 137 6.55 10.10 22.95
N LEU A 138 6.03 10.25 24.17
CA LEU A 138 4.62 10.04 24.50
C LEU A 138 4.01 11.30 25.11
N SER A 139 2.81 11.68 24.64
CA SER A 139 1.97 12.68 25.30
C SER A 139 0.52 12.19 25.42
N VAL A 140 -0.13 12.52 26.54
CA VAL A 140 -1.56 12.25 26.78
C VAL A 140 -2.39 13.53 26.68
N LEU A 141 -1.74 14.64 26.32
CA LEU A 141 -2.36 15.97 26.15
C LEU A 141 -1.85 16.59 24.85
N ALA A 142 -2.71 17.26 24.14
CA ALA A 142 -2.40 18.10 22.99
C ALA A 142 -3.50 19.15 22.82
N ASP A 143 -3.15 20.27 22.20
CA ASP A 143 -4.11 21.24 21.73
C ASP A 143 -4.93 20.72 20.55
N THR A 144 -5.96 21.45 20.15
CA THR A 144 -6.78 21.11 19.00
C THR A 144 -6.24 21.73 17.72
N LEU A 145 -6.75 21.28 16.56
CA LEU A 145 -6.42 21.84 15.24
C LEU A 145 -6.89 23.29 15.07
N GLU A 146 -7.86 23.73 15.87
CA GLU A 146 -8.34 25.13 15.92
C GLU A 146 -7.46 26.01 16.81
N GLU A 147 -6.67 25.40 17.68
CA GLU A 147 -5.69 26.03 18.54
C GLU A 147 -4.28 25.87 17.94
N ASP A 148 -3.28 25.57 18.78
CA ASP A 148 -1.86 25.63 18.42
C ASP A 148 -1.24 24.26 18.08
N LEU A 149 -2.05 23.20 17.90
CA LEU A 149 -1.54 21.84 17.61
C LEU A 149 -0.58 21.78 16.41
N LEU A 150 -0.91 22.47 15.31
CA LEU A 150 -0.07 22.45 14.11
C LEU A 150 1.26 23.14 14.35
N GLU A 151 1.27 24.26 15.10
CA GLU A 151 2.48 24.96 15.49
C GLU A 151 3.34 24.12 16.44
N HIS A 152 2.73 23.46 17.41
CA HIS A 152 3.43 22.56 18.33
C HIS A 152 4.04 21.34 17.61
N LEU A 153 3.35 20.79 16.63
CA LEU A 153 3.90 19.70 15.78
C LEU A 153 5.09 20.20 14.96
N GLU A 154 5.00 21.35 14.30
CA GLU A 154 6.11 21.94 13.54
C GLU A 154 7.33 22.22 14.43
N ASN A 155 7.10 22.79 15.63
CA ASN A 155 8.16 23.06 16.60
C ASN A 155 8.82 21.75 17.07
N PHE A 156 8.02 20.72 17.39
CA PHE A 156 8.56 19.42 17.79
C PHE A 156 9.40 18.80 16.66
N LEU A 157 8.93 18.85 15.42
CA LEU A 157 9.64 18.31 14.26
C LEU A 157 10.93 19.08 13.94
N PHE A 158 10.94 20.38 14.22
CA PHE A 158 12.13 21.21 14.10
C PHE A 158 13.18 20.86 15.16
N GLU A 159 12.76 20.63 16.41
CA GLU A 159 13.64 20.24 17.53
C GLU A 159 14.09 18.77 17.44
N SER A 160 13.29 17.92 16.80
CA SER A 160 13.53 16.47 16.65
C SER A 160 13.52 16.05 15.17
N PRO A 161 14.54 16.42 14.38
CA PRO A 161 14.58 16.19 12.93
C PRO A 161 14.65 14.70 12.56
N GLU A 162 15.02 13.82 13.49
CA GLU A 162 15.03 12.36 13.33
C GLU A 162 13.64 11.73 13.45
N THR A 163 12.59 12.55 13.62
CA THR A 163 11.21 12.05 13.70
C THR A 163 10.81 11.41 12.37
N VAL A 164 10.29 10.21 12.45
CA VAL A 164 9.83 9.44 11.27
C VAL A 164 8.33 9.19 11.29
N LEU A 165 7.72 9.17 12.48
CA LEU A 165 6.31 8.81 12.66
C LEU A 165 5.66 9.69 13.75
N VAL A 166 4.47 10.20 13.45
CA VAL A 166 3.57 10.83 14.42
C VAL A 166 2.28 10.02 14.45
N ILE A 167 1.85 9.60 15.64
CA ILE A 167 0.58 8.88 15.85
C ILE A 167 -0.34 9.74 16.70
N ILE A 168 -1.60 9.90 16.28
CA ILE A 168 -2.62 10.67 16.99
C ILE A 168 -3.81 9.76 17.30
N ASP A 169 -3.99 9.42 18.58
CA ASP A 169 -5.05 8.55 19.09
C ASP A 169 -5.95 9.33 20.07
N THR A 170 -7.03 9.95 19.62
CA THR A 170 -7.71 9.80 18.33
C THR A 170 -7.88 11.13 17.59
N LEU A 171 -8.19 11.05 16.28
CA LEU A 171 -8.53 12.23 15.47
C LEU A 171 -9.65 13.08 16.09
N GLN A 172 -10.59 12.45 16.81
CA GLN A 172 -11.69 13.16 17.46
C GLN A 172 -11.21 14.09 18.58
N MET A 173 -10.13 13.73 19.27
CA MET A 173 -9.60 14.51 20.42
C MET A 173 -8.91 15.81 20.01
N ILE A 174 -8.36 15.85 18.79
CA ILE A 174 -7.71 17.06 18.25
C ILE A 174 -8.67 17.98 17.52
N ARG A 175 -9.96 17.67 17.51
CA ARG A 175 -11.03 18.52 16.95
C ARG A 175 -11.71 19.29 18.06
N GLY A 176 -11.95 20.58 17.86
CA GLY A 176 -12.60 21.45 18.86
C GLY A 176 -14.01 21.00 19.22
N THR A 177 -14.47 21.42 20.40
CA THR A 177 -15.86 21.24 20.86
C THR A 177 -16.79 22.19 20.09
N GLY A 178 -17.78 21.65 19.41
CA GLY A 178 -18.70 22.45 18.54
C GLY A 178 -18.37 22.36 17.07
N TYR A 179 -17.44 21.48 16.74
CA TYR A 179 -17.04 21.21 15.36
C TYR A 179 -18.17 20.58 14.57
N ASP A 180 -18.71 21.34 13.62
CA ASP A 180 -19.62 20.78 12.63
C ASP A 180 -18.83 19.81 11.73
N ASN A 181 -19.18 18.53 11.75
CA ASN A 181 -18.59 17.51 10.87
C ASN A 181 -19.01 17.76 9.42
N THR A 182 -18.52 18.86 8.84
CA THR A 182 -18.72 19.18 7.43
C THR A 182 -17.59 18.62 6.60
N TYR A 183 -17.91 18.25 5.37
CA TYR A 183 -16.91 17.79 4.40
C TYR A 183 -15.71 18.78 4.27
N ALA A 184 -16.01 20.09 4.26
CA ALA A 184 -14.98 21.13 4.11
C ALA A 184 -14.02 21.19 5.30
N ASN A 185 -14.53 21.03 6.51
CA ASN A 185 -13.71 21.03 7.73
C ASN A 185 -12.84 19.77 7.80
N ASP A 186 -13.43 18.59 7.59
CA ASP A 186 -12.71 17.33 7.55
C ASP A 186 -11.54 17.38 6.55
N TYR A 187 -11.79 17.90 5.34
CA TYR A 187 -10.79 18.03 4.29
C TYR A 187 -9.68 19.03 4.65
N ARG A 188 -10.04 20.19 5.21
CA ARG A 188 -9.09 21.23 5.61
C ARG A 188 -8.10 20.72 6.64
N ASP A 189 -8.60 20.06 7.68
CA ASP A 189 -7.79 19.58 8.81
C ASP A 189 -6.79 18.51 8.38
N LEU A 190 -7.28 17.53 7.63
CA LEU A 190 -6.41 16.47 7.11
C LEU A 190 -5.41 17.00 6.10
N SER A 191 -5.78 18.02 5.30
CA SER A 191 -4.86 18.68 4.37
C SER A 191 -3.76 19.46 5.09
N ALA A 192 -4.02 19.99 6.29
CA ALA A 192 -3.00 20.66 7.09
C ALA A 192 -1.98 19.65 7.62
N LEU A 193 -2.44 18.55 8.21
CA LEU A 193 -1.57 17.45 8.67
C LEU A 193 -0.79 16.82 7.52
N LYS A 194 -1.42 16.66 6.35
CA LYS A 194 -0.75 16.15 5.15
C LYS A 194 0.40 17.05 4.71
N ARG A 195 0.24 18.37 4.75
CA ARG A 195 1.33 19.30 4.41
C ARG A 195 2.54 19.14 5.33
N ILE A 196 2.30 18.93 6.64
CA ILE A 196 3.38 18.64 7.61
C ILE A 196 4.06 17.33 7.24
N ALA A 197 3.30 16.26 7.02
CA ALA A 197 3.86 14.95 6.65
C ALA A 197 4.71 15.02 5.37
N ASP A 198 4.20 15.69 4.33
CA ASP A 198 4.89 15.85 3.05
C ASP A 198 6.15 16.74 3.18
N ALA A 199 6.09 17.82 3.98
CA ALA A 199 7.20 18.74 4.17
C ALA A 199 8.39 18.11 4.93
N HIS A 200 8.10 17.28 5.93
CA HIS A 200 9.12 16.63 6.77
C HIS A 200 9.48 15.22 6.30
N GLY A 201 8.78 14.65 5.31
CA GLY A 201 9.01 13.28 4.82
C GLY A 201 8.74 12.21 5.88
N ILE A 202 7.73 12.42 6.73
CA ILE A 202 7.30 11.53 7.81
C ILE A 202 5.94 10.90 7.55
N ALA A 203 5.59 9.86 8.32
CA ALA A 203 4.21 9.37 8.36
C ALA A 203 3.44 10.01 9.51
N ILE A 204 2.19 10.43 9.26
CA ILE A 204 1.22 10.80 10.29
C ILE A 204 0.08 9.79 10.27
N LEU A 205 -0.10 9.03 11.35
CA LEU A 205 -1.13 8.02 11.50
C LEU A 205 -2.22 8.51 12.46
N LEU A 206 -3.43 8.64 11.93
CA LEU A 206 -4.62 9.10 12.66
C LEU A 206 -5.50 7.91 13.04
N ILE A 207 -5.82 7.79 14.32
CA ILE A 207 -6.72 6.74 14.80
C ILE A 207 -8.15 7.25 14.79
N HIS A 208 -9.06 6.43 14.27
CA HIS A 208 -10.46 6.80 14.13
C HIS A 208 -11.42 5.65 14.45
N HIS A 209 -12.71 5.96 14.59
CA HIS A 209 -13.73 4.98 14.86
C HIS A 209 -14.50 4.57 13.60
N LEU A 210 -14.96 3.33 13.56
CA LEU A 210 -15.92 2.86 12.57
C LEU A 210 -17.35 3.15 13.01
N ARG A 211 -18.24 3.46 12.07
CA ARG A 211 -19.69 3.50 12.29
C ARG A 211 -20.21 2.10 12.62
N LYS A 212 -21.25 2.06 13.44
CA LYS A 212 -21.91 0.79 13.82
C LYS A 212 -22.73 0.18 12.67
N GLU A 213 -23.02 0.95 11.65
CA GLU A 213 -23.80 0.49 10.50
C GLU A 213 -23.03 -0.59 9.72
N LEU A 214 -23.77 -1.62 9.32
CA LEU A 214 -23.24 -2.69 8.49
C LEU A 214 -23.25 -2.18 7.03
N ALA A 215 -22.07 -1.96 6.47
CA ALA A 215 -21.89 -1.70 5.05
C ALA A 215 -21.16 -2.87 4.41
N ASP A 216 -21.45 -3.11 3.12
CA ASP A 216 -20.84 -4.21 2.34
C ASP A 216 -19.32 -3.98 2.14
N ASP A 217 -18.88 -2.73 2.15
CA ASP A 217 -17.48 -2.34 2.12
C ASP A 217 -17.03 -1.81 3.49
N VAL A 218 -15.94 -2.37 3.99
CA VAL A 218 -15.38 -2.05 5.30
C VAL A 218 -14.94 -0.60 5.40
N PHE A 219 -14.37 -0.04 4.33
CA PHE A 219 -13.88 1.33 4.30
C PHE A 219 -15.02 2.36 4.27
N SER A 220 -16.17 2.00 3.73
CA SER A 220 -17.37 2.85 3.77
C SER A 220 -17.95 3.03 5.19
N ARG A 221 -17.50 2.22 6.16
CA ARG A 221 -17.86 2.32 7.58
C ARG A 221 -17.01 3.32 8.36
N ILE A 222 -15.99 3.93 7.76
CA ILE A 222 -15.19 4.97 8.42
C ILE A 222 -16.14 6.11 8.83
N SER A 223 -16.10 6.48 10.11
CA SER A 223 -16.96 7.56 10.65
C SER A 223 -16.59 8.92 10.03
N GLY A 224 -17.54 9.85 9.99
CA GLY A 224 -17.35 11.17 9.38
C GLY A 224 -17.80 11.22 7.93
N THR A 225 -17.30 12.20 7.19
CA THR A 225 -17.61 12.38 5.77
C THR A 225 -16.67 11.56 4.89
N THR A 226 -17.02 11.40 3.62
CA THR A 226 -16.11 10.79 2.63
C THR A 226 -14.83 11.61 2.40
N ALA A 227 -14.80 12.87 2.89
CA ALA A 227 -13.62 13.71 2.90
C ALA A 227 -12.46 13.09 3.68
N ILE A 228 -12.74 12.40 4.79
CA ILE A 228 -11.71 11.80 5.65
C ILE A 228 -10.89 10.78 4.86
N SER A 229 -11.56 9.79 4.25
CA SER A 229 -10.87 8.78 3.43
C SER A 229 -10.30 9.33 2.13
N GLY A 230 -10.89 10.41 1.58
CA GLY A 230 -10.41 11.07 0.37
C GLY A 230 -9.18 11.97 0.58
N ALA A 231 -8.97 12.50 1.78
CA ALA A 231 -7.88 13.42 2.09
C ALA A 231 -6.57 12.71 2.50
N VAL A 232 -6.65 11.49 3.02
CA VAL A 232 -5.47 10.69 3.41
C VAL A 232 -4.87 9.92 2.22
N ASP A 233 -3.61 9.54 2.32
CA ASP A 233 -2.92 8.76 1.28
C ASP A 233 -3.39 7.30 1.28
N SER A 234 -3.62 6.73 2.48
CA SER A 234 -4.18 5.38 2.62
C SER A 234 -4.99 5.23 3.90
N SER A 235 -5.92 4.29 3.88
CA SER A 235 -6.75 3.92 5.02
C SER A 235 -6.52 2.47 5.39
N PHE A 236 -6.41 2.24 6.70
CA PHE A 236 -6.37 0.93 7.32
C PHE A 236 -7.65 0.70 8.11
N THR A 237 -8.18 -0.50 8.07
CA THR A 237 -9.30 -0.90 8.94
C THR A 237 -8.94 -2.15 9.71
N LEU A 238 -9.06 -2.09 11.04
CA LEU A 238 -8.87 -3.23 11.90
C LEU A 238 -10.25 -3.79 12.29
N ILE A 239 -10.49 -5.05 11.93
CA ILE A 239 -11.76 -5.74 12.22
C ILE A 239 -11.47 -7.06 12.90
N GLU A 240 -12.03 -7.25 14.09
CA GLU A 240 -11.97 -8.50 14.83
C GLU A 240 -12.91 -9.53 14.20
N ASP A 241 -12.43 -10.75 13.95
CA ASP A 241 -13.22 -11.83 13.32
C ASP A 241 -14.42 -12.20 14.18
N LYS A 242 -14.17 -12.38 15.47
CA LYS A 242 -15.19 -12.61 16.48
C LYS A 242 -14.79 -11.87 17.75
N ARG A 243 -15.74 -11.18 18.36
CA ARG A 243 -15.48 -10.37 19.55
C ARG A 243 -14.78 -11.17 20.66
N GLY A 244 -13.60 -10.69 21.06
CA GLY A 244 -12.77 -11.32 22.10
C GLY A 244 -11.99 -12.54 21.62
N SER A 245 -11.91 -12.80 20.32
CA SER A 245 -11.11 -13.91 19.76
C SER A 245 -9.61 -13.66 19.79
N GLY A 246 -9.20 -12.39 19.88
CA GLY A 246 -7.80 -12.01 19.67
C GLY A 246 -7.34 -12.10 18.21
N LYS A 247 -8.24 -12.46 17.28
CA LYS A 247 -7.96 -12.53 15.84
C LYS A 247 -8.63 -11.38 15.12
N ALA A 248 -7.86 -10.71 14.23
CA ALA A 248 -8.36 -9.58 13.49
C ALA A 248 -7.77 -9.53 12.09
N THR A 249 -8.49 -8.87 11.18
CA THR A 249 -8.00 -8.55 9.84
C THR A 249 -7.70 -7.06 9.77
N LEU A 250 -6.46 -6.72 9.41
CA LEU A 250 -6.04 -5.37 9.06
C LEU A 250 -6.08 -5.23 7.54
N SER A 251 -7.12 -4.56 7.03
CA SER A 251 -7.25 -4.28 5.59
C SER A 251 -6.67 -2.92 5.26
N CYS A 252 -5.89 -2.83 4.18
CA CYS A 252 -5.21 -1.63 3.72
C CYS A 252 -5.69 -1.26 2.32
N ILE A 253 -5.96 0.02 2.06
CA ILE A 253 -6.27 0.58 0.74
C ILE A 253 -5.74 2.01 0.64
N GLY A 254 -5.18 2.38 -0.50
CA GLY A 254 -4.68 3.74 -0.69
C GLY A 254 -4.31 4.07 -2.12
N ARG A 255 -3.74 5.28 -2.31
CA ARG A 255 -3.29 5.77 -3.62
C ARG A 255 -2.04 5.03 -4.09
N ASP A 256 -1.12 4.78 -3.16
CA ASP A 256 0.19 4.18 -3.42
C ASP A 256 0.30 2.76 -2.81
N ILE A 257 -0.78 2.27 -2.17
CA ILE A 257 -0.86 0.93 -1.58
C ILE A 257 -2.02 0.19 -2.24
N GLU A 258 -1.71 -0.90 -2.93
CA GLU A 258 -2.74 -1.81 -3.42
C GLU A 258 -3.51 -2.43 -2.26
N TYR A 259 -4.77 -2.82 -2.53
CA TYR A 259 -5.57 -3.53 -1.54
C TYR A 259 -4.82 -4.74 -0.98
N ARG A 260 -4.76 -4.82 0.35
CA ARG A 260 -4.05 -5.84 1.10
C ARG A 260 -4.80 -6.17 2.38
N GLU A 261 -4.81 -7.42 2.76
CA GLU A 261 -5.32 -7.88 4.07
C GLU A 261 -4.21 -8.62 4.80
N LEU A 262 -4.02 -8.26 6.06
CA LEU A 262 -3.13 -8.90 7.01
C LEU A 262 -4.00 -9.55 8.07
N THR A 263 -3.92 -10.88 8.22
CA THR A 263 -4.54 -11.59 9.35
C THR A 263 -3.60 -11.51 10.54
N LEU A 264 -4.12 -11.00 11.63
CA LEU A 264 -3.39 -10.78 12.87
C LEU A 264 -3.95 -11.62 13.99
N GLU A 265 -3.09 -12.09 14.88
CA GLU A 265 -3.46 -12.72 16.14
C GLU A 265 -2.74 -12.03 17.29
N ARG A 266 -3.46 -11.77 18.38
CA ARG A 266 -2.92 -11.10 19.57
C ARG A 266 -2.52 -12.14 20.58
N ASN A 267 -1.24 -12.13 20.97
CA ASN A 267 -0.69 -13.06 21.96
C ASN A 267 -1.06 -12.68 23.43
N ALA A 268 -0.53 -13.42 24.39
CA ALA A 268 -0.81 -13.24 25.81
C ALA A 268 -0.29 -11.89 26.36
N GLU A 269 0.77 -11.36 25.78
CA GLU A 269 1.39 -10.08 26.11
C GLU A 269 0.70 -8.88 25.42
N ASN A 270 -0.43 -9.13 24.75
CA ASN A 270 -1.19 -8.17 23.96
C ASN A 270 -0.43 -7.61 22.74
N VAL A 271 0.59 -8.31 22.25
CA VAL A 271 1.30 -8.01 21.03
C VAL A 271 0.58 -8.65 19.84
N TRP A 272 0.39 -7.90 18.76
CA TRP A 272 -0.17 -8.41 17.53
C TRP A 272 0.91 -9.08 16.68
N GLU A 273 0.63 -10.26 16.21
CA GLU A 273 1.50 -11.06 15.36
C GLU A 273 0.86 -11.26 13.99
N LEU A 274 1.67 -11.23 12.93
CA LEU A 274 1.21 -11.48 11.58
C LEU A 274 1.05 -12.98 11.37
N VAL A 275 -0.17 -13.43 11.09
CA VAL A 275 -0.47 -14.83 10.75
C VAL A 275 -0.37 -15.05 9.24
N SER A 276 -0.93 -14.13 8.45
CA SER A 276 -0.91 -14.22 7.00
C SER A 276 -0.99 -12.87 6.34
N ASP A 277 -0.47 -12.80 5.12
CA ASP A 277 -0.47 -11.61 4.27
C ASP A 277 -0.97 -11.99 2.89
N SER A 278 -2.02 -11.32 2.43
CA SER A 278 -2.65 -11.59 1.13
C SER A 278 -1.74 -11.41 -0.07
N ARG A 279 -0.64 -10.65 0.07
CA ARG A 279 0.34 -10.45 -1.01
C ARG A 279 1.35 -11.59 -1.11
N THR A 280 1.80 -12.11 0.04
CA THR A 280 2.79 -13.18 0.10
C THR A 280 2.15 -14.56 0.06
N GLN A 281 0.88 -14.66 0.49
CA GLN A 281 0.09 -15.87 0.50
C GLN A 281 -1.31 -15.57 -0.06
N PRO A 282 -1.42 -15.29 -1.37
CA PRO A 282 -2.72 -15.01 -2.00
C PRO A 282 -3.72 -16.17 -1.85
N GLU A 283 -3.21 -17.36 -1.52
CA GLU A 283 -3.98 -18.58 -1.27
C GLU A 283 -4.83 -18.51 0.00
N LEU A 284 -4.47 -17.71 1.01
CA LEU A 284 -5.21 -17.67 2.29
C LEU A 284 -6.42 -16.73 2.28
N LEU A 285 -6.46 -15.72 1.42
CA LEU A 285 -7.62 -14.79 1.32
C LEU A 285 -8.64 -15.17 0.25
N GLY A 286 -8.15 -15.73 -0.85
CA GLY A 286 -8.96 -16.44 -1.83
C GLY A 286 -9.00 -17.92 -1.56
N GLY A 287 -8.27 -18.43 -0.56
CA GLY A 287 -7.98 -19.84 -0.38
C GLY A 287 -9.23 -20.71 -0.37
N GLN A 288 -10.22 -20.33 0.40
CA GLN A 288 -11.47 -21.08 0.46
C GLN A 288 -12.24 -21.03 -0.87
N ILE A 289 -12.41 -19.85 -1.48
CA ILE A 289 -13.10 -19.72 -2.75
C ILE A 289 -12.28 -20.34 -3.89
N VAL A 290 -10.96 -20.22 -3.88
CA VAL A 290 -10.07 -20.81 -4.89
C VAL A 290 -10.11 -22.35 -4.80
N ILE A 291 -10.06 -22.91 -3.60
CA ILE A 291 -10.21 -24.34 -3.36
C ILE A 291 -11.56 -24.84 -3.86
N LEU A 292 -12.65 -24.21 -3.44
CA LEU A 292 -14.02 -24.60 -3.85
C LEU A 292 -14.24 -24.46 -5.36
N LEU A 293 -13.69 -23.41 -5.98
CA LEU A 293 -13.77 -23.24 -7.43
C LEU A 293 -12.85 -24.22 -8.17
N SER A 294 -11.69 -24.55 -7.63
CA SER A 294 -10.80 -25.57 -8.22
C SER A 294 -11.45 -26.94 -8.17
N GLU A 295 -12.15 -27.28 -7.09
CA GLU A 295 -12.92 -28.51 -6.97
C GLU A 295 -14.11 -28.53 -7.93
N LEU A 296 -14.89 -27.43 -8.00
CA LEU A 296 -16.00 -27.29 -8.95
C LEU A 296 -15.54 -27.45 -10.41
N MET A 297 -14.38 -26.90 -10.74
CA MET A 297 -13.81 -26.88 -12.10
C MET A 297 -12.89 -28.08 -12.39
N ARG A 298 -12.75 -29.04 -11.46
CA ARG A 298 -11.88 -30.22 -11.65
C ARG A 298 -12.28 -31.04 -12.88
N ASP A 299 -13.59 -31.28 -13.02
CA ASP A 299 -14.17 -32.11 -14.10
C ASP A 299 -14.96 -31.26 -15.09
N ARG A 300 -14.75 -29.94 -15.11
CA ARG A 300 -15.47 -28.99 -15.99
C ARG A 300 -14.48 -28.05 -16.66
N THR A 301 -14.74 -27.80 -17.95
CA THR A 301 -13.98 -26.84 -18.74
C THR A 301 -14.55 -25.42 -18.62
N GLU A 302 -15.87 -25.31 -18.37
CA GLU A 302 -16.57 -24.03 -18.28
C GLU A 302 -17.71 -24.08 -17.26
N PHE A 303 -17.93 -22.94 -16.59
CA PHE A 303 -19.15 -22.64 -15.81
C PHE A 303 -19.64 -21.25 -16.19
N ILE A 304 -20.90 -21.13 -16.56
CA ILE A 304 -21.59 -19.85 -16.77
C ILE A 304 -22.88 -19.87 -15.97
N GLY A 305 -23.01 -18.97 -15.03
CA GLY A 305 -24.19 -18.91 -14.16
C GLY A 305 -24.28 -17.63 -13.33
N THR A 306 -25.38 -17.51 -12.59
CA THR A 306 -25.59 -16.42 -11.66
C THR A 306 -24.79 -16.62 -10.36
N PRO A 307 -24.52 -15.56 -9.58
CA PRO A 307 -23.91 -15.72 -8.25
C PRO A 307 -24.70 -16.65 -7.32
N THR A 308 -26.02 -16.72 -7.48
CA THR A 308 -26.90 -17.61 -6.70
C THR A 308 -26.69 -19.07 -7.07
N GLU A 309 -26.62 -19.37 -8.35
CA GLU A 309 -26.35 -20.73 -8.84
C GLU A 309 -24.95 -21.20 -8.46
N LEU A 310 -23.98 -20.32 -8.55
CA LEU A 310 -22.60 -20.65 -8.16
C LEU A 310 -22.48 -20.90 -6.66
N SER A 311 -23.04 -20.02 -5.81
CA SER A 311 -22.98 -20.20 -4.35
C SER A 311 -23.67 -21.49 -3.91
N ALA A 312 -24.80 -21.87 -4.54
CA ALA A 312 -25.48 -23.11 -4.25
C ALA A 312 -24.69 -24.38 -4.65
N GLN A 313 -23.78 -24.26 -5.64
CA GLN A 313 -22.94 -25.38 -6.06
C GLN A 313 -21.68 -25.54 -5.21
N ILE A 314 -21.06 -24.43 -4.77
CA ILE A 314 -19.81 -24.47 -4.00
C ILE A 314 -20.03 -24.53 -2.48
N ASP A 315 -21.21 -24.12 -1.99
CA ASP A 315 -21.58 -24.15 -0.58
C ASP A 315 -23.05 -24.56 -0.41
N PRO A 316 -23.44 -25.80 -0.81
CA PRO A 316 -24.83 -26.24 -0.80
C PRO A 316 -25.43 -26.32 0.60
N ALA A 317 -24.61 -26.53 1.63
CA ALA A 317 -25.02 -26.61 3.03
C ALA A 317 -24.99 -25.27 3.76
N GLY A 318 -24.42 -24.22 3.13
CA GLY A 318 -24.20 -22.91 3.77
C GLY A 318 -23.14 -22.95 4.90
N SER A 319 -22.36 -24.03 5.00
CA SER A 319 -21.37 -24.23 6.05
C SER A 319 -20.19 -23.26 5.94
N GLU A 320 -19.84 -22.87 4.73
CA GLU A 320 -18.73 -21.97 4.43
C GLU A 320 -19.17 -20.49 4.44
N GLY A 321 -20.47 -20.23 4.58
CA GLY A 321 -21.05 -18.90 4.62
C GLY A 321 -20.86 -18.09 3.34
N ILE A 322 -20.78 -18.77 2.19
CA ILE A 322 -20.60 -18.16 0.88
C ILE A 322 -21.94 -17.77 0.28
N THR A 323 -22.38 -16.54 0.56
CA THR A 323 -23.62 -16.02 -0.02
C THR A 323 -23.44 -15.54 -1.45
N PRO A 324 -24.53 -15.41 -2.26
CA PRO A 324 -24.47 -14.88 -3.62
C PRO A 324 -23.81 -13.50 -3.76
N LYS A 325 -23.94 -12.63 -2.75
CA LYS A 325 -23.26 -11.33 -2.71
C LYS A 325 -21.77 -11.49 -2.48
N LYS A 326 -21.40 -12.40 -1.57
CA LYS A 326 -20.02 -12.64 -1.15
C LYS A 326 -19.24 -13.34 -2.29
N VAL A 327 -19.83 -14.32 -2.98
CA VAL A 327 -19.15 -15.08 -4.05
C VAL A 327 -18.65 -14.18 -5.17
N SER A 328 -19.45 -13.24 -5.65
CA SER A 328 -19.04 -12.31 -6.72
C SER A 328 -17.83 -11.45 -6.30
N ARG A 329 -17.81 -10.98 -5.05
CA ARG A 329 -16.72 -10.19 -4.51
C ARG A 329 -15.45 -11.02 -4.35
N LEU A 330 -15.58 -12.22 -3.77
CA LEU A 330 -14.44 -13.12 -3.57
C LEU A 330 -13.81 -13.53 -4.91
N ILE A 331 -14.60 -13.79 -5.95
CA ILE A 331 -14.07 -14.08 -7.28
C ILE A 331 -13.27 -12.91 -7.83
N LEU A 332 -13.82 -11.68 -7.77
CA LEU A 332 -13.12 -10.49 -8.26
C LEU A 332 -11.79 -10.25 -7.51
N GLN A 333 -11.75 -10.55 -6.22
CA GLN A 333 -10.55 -10.46 -5.39
C GLN A 333 -9.54 -11.59 -5.67
N SER A 334 -10.01 -12.73 -6.18
CA SER A 334 -9.19 -13.94 -6.39
C SER A 334 -8.82 -14.20 -7.85
N VAL A 335 -9.11 -13.28 -8.78
CA VAL A 335 -8.85 -13.47 -10.23
C VAL A 335 -7.40 -13.88 -10.50
N ALA A 336 -6.43 -13.19 -9.85
CA ALA A 336 -5.02 -13.49 -10.03
C ALA A 336 -4.62 -14.87 -9.47
N ALA A 337 -5.22 -15.29 -8.34
CA ALA A 337 -4.99 -16.60 -7.74
C ALA A 337 -5.62 -17.73 -8.59
N LEU A 338 -6.83 -17.50 -9.10
CA LEU A 338 -7.52 -18.42 -10.02
C LEU A 338 -6.74 -18.59 -11.33
N SER A 339 -6.21 -17.51 -11.89
CA SER A 339 -5.38 -17.55 -13.10
C SER A 339 -4.12 -18.40 -12.93
N LYS A 340 -3.47 -18.36 -11.74
CA LYS A 340 -2.29 -19.19 -11.45
C LYS A 340 -2.57 -20.70 -11.46
N ILE A 341 -3.81 -21.09 -11.16
CA ILE A 341 -4.24 -22.50 -11.20
C ILE A 341 -4.96 -22.85 -12.51
N GLY A 342 -4.82 -22.00 -13.54
CA GLY A 342 -5.39 -22.22 -14.87
C GLY A 342 -6.89 -21.96 -14.97
N ILE A 343 -7.50 -21.20 -14.04
CA ILE A 343 -8.91 -20.84 -14.10
C ILE A 343 -9.03 -19.36 -14.41
N SER A 344 -9.59 -19.01 -15.57
CA SER A 344 -10.00 -17.64 -15.87
C SER A 344 -11.39 -17.36 -15.29
N ALA A 345 -11.58 -16.19 -14.67
CA ALA A 345 -12.84 -15.80 -14.06
C ALA A 345 -13.25 -14.41 -14.54
N VAL A 346 -14.48 -14.27 -15.03
CA VAL A 346 -15.06 -13.01 -15.49
C VAL A 346 -16.42 -12.81 -14.84
N VAL A 347 -16.65 -11.61 -14.29
CA VAL A 347 -17.95 -11.20 -13.76
C VAL A 347 -18.51 -10.10 -14.67
N ARG A 348 -19.62 -10.38 -15.35
CA ARG A 348 -20.26 -9.43 -16.27
C ARG A 348 -21.75 -9.27 -16.01
N ARG A 349 -22.37 -8.26 -16.61
CA ARG A 349 -23.83 -8.11 -16.64
C ARG A 349 -24.38 -8.48 -18.02
N SER A 350 -25.42 -9.29 -18.04
CA SER A 350 -26.17 -9.64 -19.26
C SER A 350 -27.66 -9.63 -18.92
N ASN A 351 -28.45 -8.93 -19.72
CA ASN A 351 -29.92 -8.80 -19.55
C ASN A 351 -30.33 -8.38 -18.12
N GLY A 352 -29.59 -7.42 -17.53
CA GLY A 352 -29.85 -6.93 -16.18
C GLY A 352 -29.42 -7.88 -15.03
N LYS A 353 -29.00 -9.08 -15.33
CA LYS A 353 -28.50 -10.05 -14.35
C LYS A 353 -26.96 -10.07 -14.34
N ARG A 354 -26.39 -10.31 -13.15
CA ARG A 354 -24.95 -10.54 -13.01
C ARG A 354 -24.67 -12.01 -13.35
N LEU A 355 -23.69 -12.24 -14.22
CA LEU A 355 -23.21 -13.55 -14.61
C LEU A 355 -21.75 -13.71 -14.23
N ILE A 356 -21.39 -14.91 -13.84
CA ILE A 356 -20.03 -15.34 -13.55
C ILE A 356 -19.68 -16.37 -14.61
N GLU A 357 -18.56 -16.16 -15.29
CA GLU A 357 -17.98 -17.09 -16.24
C GLU A 357 -16.64 -17.57 -15.69
N LEU A 358 -16.49 -18.88 -15.54
CA LEU A 358 -15.24 -19.54 -15.18
C LEU A 358 -14.85 -20.45 -16.35
N ARG A 359 -13.59 -20.40 -16.77
CA ARG A 359 -13.03 -21.28 -17.80
C ARG A 359 -11.70 -21.82 -17.34
N ARG A 360 -11.51 -23.11 -17.51
CA ARG A 360 -10.23 -23.77 -17.27
C ARG A 360 -9.41 -23.74 -18.56
N ALA A 361 -8.14 -23.29 -18.47
CA ALA A 361 -7.20 -23.42 -19.58
C ALA A 361 -6.98 -24.91 -19.83
N GLU A 362 -7.11 -25.33 -21.10
CA GLU A 362 -6.71 -26.69 -21.50
C GLU A 362 -5.20 -26.79 -21.25
N SER A 363 -4.80 -27.82 -20.50
CA SER A 363 -3.38 -28.14 -20.34
C SER A 363 -2.87 -28.61 -21.70
N ASP A 364 -1.96 -27.84 -22.28
CA ASP A 364 -1.19 -28.24 -23.48
C ASP A 364 -0.18 -29.38 -23.14
N ASP A 365 -0.68 -30.50 -22.59
CA ASP A 365 0.10 -31.71 -22.37
C ASP A 365 -0.24 -32.76 -23.44
N ALA A 366 -0.17 -32.39 -24.72
CA ALA A 366 -0.18 -33.32 -25.84
C ALA A 366 0.60 -32.79 -27.04
N GLN A 367 1.90 -32.50 -26.83
CA GLN A 367 2.79 -32.47 -27.99
C GLN A 367 3.99 -33.38 -27.72
N GLY A 368 3.83 -34.60 -28.26
CA GLY A 368 4.81 -35.36 -29.00
C GLY A 368 6.23 -35.44 -28.42
N THR A 369 6.49 -36.48 -27.66
CA THR A 369 7.81 -37.09 -27.61
C THR A 369 8.24 -37.44 -29.02
N GLN A 370 8.96 -36.58 -29.73
CA GLN A 370 9.77 -37.00 -30.87
C GLN A 370 10.93 -37.83 -30.32
N ALA A 371 10.92 -39.09 -30.67
CA ALA A 371 12.01 -40.01 -30.45
C ALA A 371 13.28 -39.43 -31.11
N VAL A 372 14.29 -39.16 -30.29
CA VAL A 372 15.64 -38.87 -30.77
C VAL A 372 16.29 -40.18 -31.03
N ASP A 373 16.63 -40.46 -32.30
CA ASP A 373 17.43 -41.62 -32.71
C ASP A 373 18.79 -41.61 -31.99
N PRO A 374 19.33 -42.80 -31.67
CA PRO A 374 20.61 -42.91 -30.92
C PRO A 374 21.78 -42.48 -31.84
N ILE A 375 22.54 -41.51 -31.36
CA ILE A 375 23.78 -41.07 -32.00
C ILE A 375 24.83 -42.15 -31.85
N ASP A 376 25.38 -42.58 -33.00
CA ASP A 376 26.51 -43.52 -33.19
C ASP A 376 27.78 -42.96 -32.49
N PRO A 377 28.52 -43.77 -31.71
CA PRO A 377 29.71 -43.33 -30.96
C PRO A 377 30.99 -43.41 -31.79
N ALA A 378 31.13 -42.63 -32.85
CA ALA A 378 32.36 -42.52 -33.63
C ALA A 378 32.58 -41.15 -34.17
N ASP A 379 32.92 -40.18 -33.29
CA ASP A 379 33.67 -38.97 -33.63
C ASP A 379 34.12 -38.24 -32.33
N VAL A 380 35.08 -38.84 -31.65
CA VAL A 380 35.87 -38.15 -30.61
C VAL A 380 37.30 -38.11 -31.09
N SER A 381 37.69 -37.00 -31.68
CA SER A 381 39.12 -36.65 -31.72
C SER A 381 39.30 -35.12 -31.89
N GLY A 382 39.97 -34.52 -30.94
CA GLY A 382 40.86 -33.42 -31.17
C GLY A 382 40.48 -32.08 -30.55
N GLY A 383 41.26 -31.64 -29.57
CA GLY A 383 41.51 -30.22 -29.38
C GLY A 383 41.48 -29.67 -27.98
N GLU A 384 42.61 -29.84 -27.28
CA GLU A 384 43.02 -29.11 -26.07
C GLU A 384 42.80 -27.57 -26.16
N ASN A 385 42.40 -26.95 -25.07
CA ASN A 385 43.17 -25.94 -24.31
C ASN A 385 42.31 -25.19 -23.31
N ALA A 386 42.61 -25.34 -22.05
CA ALA A 386 42.28 -24.40 -21.01
C ALA A 386 43.17 -23.13 -21.11
N PRO A 387 42.81 -22.00 -20.49
CA PRO A 387 43.32 -21.78 -19.13
C PRO A 387 42.38 -21.13 -18.09
N CYS A 388 42.67 -21.46 -16.84
CA CYS A 388 42.30 -20.82 -15.60
C CYS A 388 42.72 -19.34 -15.51
N PHE A 389 41.94 -18.57 -14.73
CA PHE A 389 42.29 -17.51 -13.77
C PHE A 389 40.98 -17.11 -13.14
N GLY A 390 40.71 -17.12 -11.85
CA GLY A 390 41.54 -16.86 -10.67
C GLY A 390 41.45 -15.37 -10.26
N VAL A 391 40.57 -15.00 -9.44
CA VAL A 391 40.57 -14.32 -8.14
C VAL A 391 39.15 -13.92 -7.82
#